data_523edc4ea783c161bde231c54cd4f353
#
_entry.id   523edc4ea783c161bde231c54cd4f353
#
_cell.length_a   1.000
_cell.length_b   1.000
_cell.length_c   1.000
_cell.angle_alpha   90.00
_cell.angle_beta   90.00
_cell.angle_gamma   90.00
#
_symmetry.space_group_name_H-M   'P 1'
#
loop_
_entity.id
_entity.type
_entity.pdbx_description
1 polymer ?
#
loop_
_entity_poly.entity_id
_entity_poly.type
_entity_poly.pdbx_seq_one_letter_code
_entity_poly.pdbx_strand_id
1 'polypeptide(L)'
;MPTIRDVARLANVSVASVSLVVNDPATHRVGAAKRKEILRIVQETGYQPNGFAQALLKKHTRILGLIVPLRDPIFLNQFLAEVLAGIQHCVMHRGYHLMIYSNKENSGRVGIEEVRKSRFTDGLIVVNTRMCADTDIAQTISELQRNTIPFVMVNSYYGRAPINYVGVDDEIIGRMAGEYLIKKGHKRIAFMGGTKLSSHSAVLVGGLRDVLSENGISLPPNLIAFSNYDKDQITRHTRSWLKGRARPSAIFCADDQLVPDVYAVLRAEGLSIPGDVAVLGRGDLAFTSHLEPKLSSLSVPTFHMGKKAAELLIDSLENPGTPPTRILMPSQLIERDSA
;
A
#
# COMPACT_ATOMS: atom_id res chain seq x y z
N MET A 1 -36.21 -14.26 8.05
CA MET A 1 -35.90 -12.99 8.74
C MET A 1 -37.06 -12.02 8.56
N PRO A 2 -37.47 -11.29 9.59
CA PRO A 2 -38.52 -10.28 9.46
C PRO A 2 -38.10 -9.18 8.49
N THR A 3 -39.05 -8.67 7.73
CA THR A 3 -38.84 -7.61 6.73
C THR A 3 -39.42 -6.28 7.23
N ILE A 4 -39.03 -5.16 6.60
CA ILE A 4 -39.60 -3.85 6.89
C ILE A 4 -41.12 -3.84 6.68
N ARG A 5 -41.63 -4.67 5.76
CA ARG A 5 -43.09 -4.82 5.51
C ARG A 5 -43.80 -5.50 6.68
N ASP A 6 -43.16 -6.45 7.34
CA ASP A 6 -43.71 -7.11 8.52
C ASP A 6 -43.85 -6.15 9.69
N VAL A 7 -42.79 -5.33 9.93
CA VAL A 7 -42.81 -4.28 10.95
C VAL A 7 -43.92 -3.25 10.64
N ALA A 8 -44.04 -2.81 9.39
CA ALA A 8 -45.07 -1.86 8.96
C ALA A 8 -46.47 -2.40 9.19
N ARG A 9 -46.71 -3.67 8.86
CA ARG A 9 -47.98 -4.36 9.10
C ARG A 9 -48.33 -4.45 10.59
N LEU A 10 -47.36 -4.88 11.43
CA LEU A 10 -47.56 -5.01 12.88
C LEU A 10 -47.80 -3.67 13.59
N ALA A 11 -47.11 -2.60 13.14
CA ALA A 11 -47.28 -1.27 13.67
C ALA A 11 -48.49 -0.50 13.08
N ASN A 12 -49.15 -1.08 12.09
CA ASN A 12 -50.23 -0.45 11.31
C ASN A 12 -49.83 0.96 10.78
N VAL A 13 -48.69 0.99 10.08
CA VAL A 13 -48.13 2.20 9.46
C VAL A 13 -47.57 1.89 8.06
N SER A 14 -47.23 2.93 7.31
CA SER A 14 -46.56 2.75 6.01
C SER A 14 -45.10 2.27 6.20
N VAL A 15 -44.60 1.56 5.19
CA VAL A 15 -43.16 1.19 5.11
C VAL A 15 -42.28 2.43 5.21
N ALA A 16 -42.70 3.56 4.62
CA ALA A 16 -41.97 4.83 4.72
C ALA A 16 -41.87 5.34 6.16
N SER A 17 -42.93 5.20 6.97
CA SER A 17 -42.89 5.59 8.39
C SER A 17 -41.92 4.72 9.21
N VAL A 18 -41.92 3.41 8.96
CA VAL A 18 -40.93 2.50 9.58
C VAL A 18 -39.50 2.89 9.19
N SER A 19 -39.25 3.11 7.88
CA SER A 19 -37.96 3.50 7.36
C SER A 19 -37.46 4.81 7.99
N LEU A 20 -38.33 5.81 8.14
CA LEU A 20 -37.99 7.07 8.79
C LEU A 20 -37.56 6.86 10.24
N VAL A 21 -38.31 6.09 11.02
CA VAL A 21 -38.05 5.86 12.46
C VAL A 21 -36.79 5.01 12.66
N VAL A 22 -36.56 4.00 11.84
CA VAL A 22 -35.42 3.10 11.96
C VAL A 22 -34.12 3.80 11.56
N ASN A 23 -34.17 4.70 10.55
CA ASN A 23 -32.98 5.45 10.12
C ASN A 23 -32.71 6.70 10.98
N ASP A 24 -33.71 7.27 11.60
CA ASP A 24 -33.62 8.40 12.55
C ASP A 24 -34.63 8.19 13.70
N PRO A 25 -34.21 7.50 14.80
CA PRO A 25 -35.07 7.24 15.94
C PRO A 25 -35.58 8.51 16.63
N ALA A 26 -34.96 9.65 16.40
CA ALA A 26 -35.35 10.95 16.94
C ALA A 26 -36.26 11.75 16.01
N THR A 27 -36.59 11.23 14.83
CA THR A 27 -37.36 11.95 13.80
C THR A 27 -38.67 12.50 14.33
N HIS A 28 -38.96 13.76 14.05
CA HIS A 28 -40.23 14.41 14.37
C HIS A 28 -41.31 14.21 13.27
N ARG A 29 -40.96 13.57 12.15
CA ARG A 29 -41.87 13.30 11.04
C ARG A 29 -42.90 12.19 11.33
N VAL A 30 -42.70 11.43 12.42
CA VAL A 30 -43.61 10.43 12.93
C VAL A 30 -43.95 10.77 14.36
N GLY A 31 -45.26 10.79 14.68
CA GLY A 31 -45.75 11.13 16.03
C GLY A 31 -45.14 10.24 17.12
N ALA A 32 -44.88 10.81 18.29
CA ALA A 32 -44.11 10.18 19.37
C ALA A 32 -44.65 8.79 19.78
N ALA A 33 -45.97 8.63 19.88
CA ALA A 33 -46.60 7.36 20.22
C ALA A 33 -46.32 6.26 19.17
N LYS A 34 -46.51 6.60 17.89
CA LYS A 34 -46.24 5.66 16.77
C LYS A 34 -44.76 5.34 16.64
N ARG A 35 -43.88 6.31 16.86
CA ARG A 35 -42.44 6.10 16.87
C ARG A 35 -42.02 5.09 17.95
N LYS A 36 -42.54 5.25 19.19
CA LYS A 36 -42.29 4.31 20.29
C LYS A 36 -42.78 2.90 19.97
N GLU A 37 -43.96 2.79 19.38
CA GLU A 37 -44.54 1.51 18.93
C GLU A 37 -43.72 0.82 17.86
N ILE A 38 -43.28 1.56 16.82
CA ILE A 38 -42.39 1.03 15.77
C ILE A 38 -41.09 0.50 16.36
N LEU A 39 -40.42 1.25 17.24
CA LEU A 39 -39.18 0.83 17.86
C LEU A 39 -39.34 -0.42 18.74
N ARG A 40 -40.47 -0.54 19.48
CA ARG A 40 -40.81 -1.75 20.23
C ARG A 40 -40.95 -2.96 19.31
N ILE A 41 -41.72 -2.85 18.23
CA ILE A 41 -41.92 -3.94 17.26
C ILE A 41 -40.62 -4.32 16.59
N VAL A 42 -39.75 -3.37 16.22
CA VAL A 42 -38.42 -3.63 15.68
C VAL A 42 -37.59 -4.48 16.67
N GLN A 43 -37.64 -4.13 17.95
CA GLN A 43 -36.90 -4.89 18.99
C GLN A 43 -37.50 -6.29 19.20
N GLU A 44 -38.85 -6.43 19.27
CA GLU A 44 -39.50 -7.70 19.46
C GLU A 44 -39.36 -8.67 18.29
N THR A 45 -39.38 -8.14 17.06
CA THR A 45 -39.21 -8.94 15.85
C THR A 45 -37.75 -9.25 15.52
N GLY A 46 -36.81 -8.54 16.12
CA GLY A 46 -35.38 -8.63 15.75
C GLY A 46 -35.12 -8.11 14.33
N TYR A 47 -35.99 -7.26 13.79
CA TYR A 47 -35.80 -6.68 12.46
C TYR A 47 -34.52 -5.83 12.44
N GLN A 48 -33.65 -6.12 11.49
CA GLN A 48 -32.48 -5.29 11.19
C GLN A 48 -32.61 -4.69 9.80
N PRO A 49 -32.40 -3.37 9.66
CA PRO A 49 -32.41 -2.74 8.35
C PRO A 49 -31.36 -3.34 7.43
N ASN A 50 -31.72 -3.53 6.17
CA ASN A 50 -30.76 -3.96 5.17
C ASN A 50 -29.76 -2.83 4.90
N GLY A 51 -28.47 -3.07 5.17
CA GLY A 51 -27.39 -2.09 4.97
C GLY A 51 -27.32 -1.54 3.55
N PHE A 52 -27.58 -2.36 2.52
CA PHE A 52 -27.64 -1.90 1.13
C PHE A 52 -28.82 -0.95 0.87
N ALA A 53 -29.99 -1.20 1.47
CA ALA A 53 -31.12 -0.29 1.37
C ALA A 53 -30.84 1.05 2.07
N GLN A 54 -30.13 1.01 3.21
CA GLN A 54 -29.70 2.22 3.89
C GLN A 54 -28.64 3.00 3.07
N ALA A 55 -27.69 2.31 2.46
CA ALA A 55 -26.65 2.90 1.60
C ALA A 55 -27.29 3.62 0.39
N LEU A 56 -28.30 3.02 -0.23
CA LEU A 56 -29.07 3.65 -1.32
C LEU A 56 -29.75 4.94 -0.89
N LEU A 57 -30.33 4.96 0.32
CA LEU A 57 -31.02 6.14 0.87
C LEU A 57 -30.03 7.25 1.25
N LYS A 58 -28.88 6.88 1.84
CA LYS A 58 -27.86 7.81 2.29
C LYS A 58 -26.87 8.21 1.18
N LYS A 59 -26.89 7.56 0.02
CA LYS A 59 -25.92 7.69 -1.09
C LYS A 59 -24.49 7.42 -0.70
N HIS A 60 -24.25 6.72 0.44
CA HIS A 60 -22.96 6.32 0.95
C HIS A 60 -23.03 4.90 1.49
N THR A 61 -22.09 4.06 1.05
CA THR A 61 -22.01 2.66 1.48
C THR A 61 -21.21 2.51 2.77
N ARG A 62 -20.34 3.48 3.09
CA ARG A 62 -19.28 3.40 4.10
C ARG A 62 -18.34 2.21 3.88
N ILE A 63 -18.14 1.85 2.63
CA ILE A 63 -17.18 0.81 2.23
C ILE A 63 -16.12 1.46 1.36
N LEU A 64 -14.85 1.30 1.74
CA LEU A 64 -13.72 1.63 0.88
C LEU A 64 -13.29 0.37 0.12
N GLY A 65 -13.00 0.52 -1.16
CA GLY A 65 -12.45 -0.55 -1.97
C GLY A 65 -10.92 -0.52 -1.96
N LEU A 66 -10.30 -1.69 -1.93
CA LEU A 66 -8.87 -1.85 -2.14
C LEU A 66 -8.61 -2.48 -3.48
N ILE A 67 -7.70 -1.90 -4.25
CA ILE A 67 -7.15 -2.44 -5.49
C ILE A 67 -5.65 -2.61 -5.32
N VAL A 68 -5.18 -3.83 -5.58
CA VAL A 68 -3.76 -4.15 -5.67
C VAL A 68 -3.52 -4.73 -7.05
N PRO A 69 -2.87 -4.02 -7.98
CA PRO A 69 -2.59 -4.52 -9.33
C PRO A 69 -1.42 -5.51 -9.28
N LEU A 70 -1.65 -6.69 -8.71
CA LEU A 70 -0.70 -7.77 -8.55
C LEU A 70 -1.37 -9.09 -8.94
N ARG A 71 -0.62 -9.96 -9.64
CA ARG A 71 -1.10 -11.29 -10.05
C ARG A 71 -0.96 -12.34 -8.96
N ASP A 72 0.02 -12.14 -8.06
CA ASP A 72 0.34 -13.08 -6.99
C ASP A 72 -0.61 -12.94 -5.79
N PRO A 73 -0.69 -13.96 -4.92
CA PRO A 73 -1.48 -13.89 -3.70
C PRO A 73 -1.06 -12.71 -2.83
N ILE A 74 -1.95 -11.72 -2.70
CA ILE A 74 -1.65 -10.43 -2.07
C ILE A 74 -1.28 -10.56 -0.58
N PHE A 75 -1.86 -11.54 0.12
CA PHE A 75 -1.64 -11.73 1.55
C PHE A 75 -0.28 -12.36 1.91
N LEU A 76 0.48 -12.84 0.93
CA LEU A 76 1.84 -13.33 1.15
C LEU A 76 2.89 -12.21 1.09
N ASN A 77 2.49 -11.00 0.68
CA ASN A 77 3.38 -9.85 0.62
C ASN A 77 3.33 -9.07 1.93
N GLN A 78 4.43 -9.09 2.71
CA GLN A 78 4.51 -8.44 4.02
C GLN A 78 4.31 -6.92 3.94
N PHE A 79 4.88 -6.25 2.94
CA PHE A 79 4.65 -4.82 2.72
C PHE A 79 3.16 -4.52 2.62
N LEU A 80 2.43 -5.32 1.83
CA LEU A 80 1.00 -5.15 1.66
C LEU A 80 0.22 -5.45 2.95
N ALA A 81 0.62 -6.48 3.70
CA ALA A 81 -0.01 -6.81 4.97
C ALA A 81 0.06 -5.65 5.97
N GLU A 82 1.20 -4.96 6.06
CA GLU A 82 1.36 -3.79 6.93
C GLU A 82 0.56 -2.57 6.46
N VAL A 83 0.52 -2.31 5.13
CA VAL A 83 -0.35 -1.26 4.57
C VAL A 83 -1.82 -1.55 4.88
N LEU A 84 -2.26 -2.80 4.69
CA LEU A 84 -3.62 -3.24 5.02
C LEU A 84 -3.95 -3.06 6.49
N ALA A 85 -3.02 -3.39 7.40
CA ALA A 85 -3.21 -3.18 8.83
C ALA A 85 -3.44 -1.69 9.16
N GLY A 86 -2.70 -0.79 8.50
CA GLY A 86 -2.89 0.66 8.63
C GLY A 86 -4.26 1.12 8.12
N ILE A 87 -4.68 0.64 6.95
CA ILE A 87 -6.00 0.93 6.38
C ILE A 87 -7.10 0.42 7.32
N GLN A 88 -7.00 -0.84 7.76
CA GLN A 88 -7.96 -1.46 8.67
C GLN A 88 -8.10 -0.67 9.97
N HIS A 89 -6.98 -0.24 10.55
CA HIS A 89 -6.98 0.59 11.76
C HIS A 89 -7.82 1.86 11.55
N CYS A 90 -7.63 2.57 10.44
CA CYS A 90 -8.38 3.79 10.15
C CYS A 90 -9.87 3.52 9.92
N VAL A 91 -10.23 2.56 9.07
CA VAL A 91 -11.63 2.30 8.71
C VAL A 91 -12.46 1.88 9.93
N MET A 92 -11.88 1.09 10.85
CA MET A 92 -12.52 0.69 12.10
C MET A 92 -12.90 1.91 12.96
N HIS A 93 -11.99 2.89 13.09
CA HIS A 93 -12.21 4.08 13.92
C HIS A 93 -13.15 5.10 13.29
N ARG A 94 -13.22 5.12 11.95
CA ARG A 94 -14.07 6.05 11.19
C ARG A 94 -15.44 5.45 10.82
N GLY A 95 -15.75 4.22 11.25
CA GLY A 95 -17.01 3.52 10.97
C GLY A 95 -17.20 3.18 9.48
N TYR A 96 -16.10 2.87 8.80
CA TYR A 96 -16.06 2.34 7.44
C TYR A 96 -15.74 0.84 7.44
N HIS A 97 -15.96 0.19 6.31
CA HIS A 97 -15.56 -1.19 6.03
C HIS A 97 -14.58 -1.22 4.87
N LEU A 98 -13.83 -2.32 4.74
CA LEU A 98 -12.90 -2.53 3.64
C LEU A 98 -13.37 -3.69 2.77
N MET A 99 -13.42 -3.48 1.46
CA MET A 99 -13.69 -4.49 0.45
C MET A 99 -12.49 -4.61 -0.48
N ILE A 100 -11.98 -5.84 -0.67
CA ILE A 100 -10.85 -6.10 -1.55
C ILE A 100 -11.37 -6.56 -2.90
N TYR A 101 -11.00 -5.87 -3.97
CA TYR A 101 -11.32 -6.27 -5.33
C TYR A 101 -10.25 -7.22 -5.86
N SER A 102 -10.68 -8.38 -6.34
CA SER A 102 -9.80 -9.34 -7.00
C SER A 102 -9.50 -8.92 -8.43
N ASN A 103 -8.28 -9.17 -8.86
CA ASN A 103 -7.89 -8.98 -10.26
C ASN A 103 -8.53 -10.05 -11.15
N LYS A 104 -8.80 -9.71 -12.43
CA LYS A 104 -9.23 -10.70 -13.41
C LYS A 104 -8.08 -11.63 -13.79
N GLU A 105 -8.35 -12.93 -13.84
CA GLU A 105 -7.36 -14.00 -14.06
C GLU A 105 -6.40 -13.75 -15.23
N ASN A 106 -6.88 -13.19 -16.34
CA ASN A 106 -6.10 -13.04 -17.55
C ASN A 106 -5.43 -11.66 -17.72
N SER A 107 -5.78 -10.66 -16.92
CA SER A 107 -5.30 -9.29 -17.09
C SER A 107 -4.43 -8.77 -15.96
N GLY A 108 -4.48 -9.41 -14.78
CA GLY A 108 -3.85 -8.88 -13.57
C GLY A 108 -4.42 -7.52 -13.13
N ARG A 109 -5.62 -7.15 -13.62
CA ARG A 109 -6.24 -5.85 -13.36
C ARG A 109 -7.67 -6.01 -12.86
N VAL A 110 -8.07 -5.11 -11.99
CA VAL A 110 -9.48 -4.96 -11.59
C VAL A 110 -10.24 -4.25 -12.73
N GLY A 111 -11.40 -4.75 -13.05
CA GLY A 111 -12.30 -4.08 -14.00
C GLY A 111 -12.90 -2.81 -13.39
N ILE A 112 -12.27 -1.66 -13.60
CA ILE A 112 -12.72 -0.37 -13.06
C ILE A 112 -14.18 -0.05 -13.44
N GLU A 113 -14.58 -0.40 -14.66
CA GLU A 113 -15.97 -0.26 -15.11
C GLU A 113 -16.95 -1.11 -14.27
N GLU A 114 -16.55 -2.30 -13.85
CA GLU A 114 -17.36 -3.17 -12.97
C GLU A 114 -17.45 -2.60 -11.56
N VAL A 115 -16.32 -2.10 -11.04
CA VAL A 115 -16.30 -1.39 -9.75
C VAL A 115 -17.29 -0.23 -9.77
N ARG A 116 -17.26 0.59 -10.82
CA ARG A 116 -18.17 1.72 -10.99
C ARG A 116 -19.64 1.28 -11.07
N LYS A 117 -19.94 0.22 -11.83
CA LYS A 117 -21.31 -0.30 -11.99
C LYS A 117 -21.86 -0.92 -10.71
N SER A 118 -21.03 -1.59 -9.93
CA SER A 118 -21.45 -2.26 -8.69
C SER A 118 -21.90 -1.29 -7.60
N ARG A 119 -21.31 -0.08 -7.54
CA ARG A 119 -21.56 0.93 -6.50
C ARG A 119 -21.46 0.40 -5.07
N PHE A 120 -20.60 -0.62 -4.87
CA PHE A 120 -20.42 -1.22 -3.55
C PHE A 120 -19.50 -0.40 -2.65
N THR A 121 -18.67 0.47 -3.23
CA THR A 121 -17.68 1.26 -2.50
C THR A 121 -17.83 2.74 -2.79
N ASP A 122 -17.55 3.59 -1.79
CA ASP A 122 -17.62 5.04 -1.93
C ASP A 122 -16.36 5.61 -2.60
N GLY A 123 -15.23 4.92 -2.44
CA GLY A 123 -13.95 5.30 -3.04
C GLY A 123 -12.95 4.15 -2.97
N LEU A 124 -11.78 4.33 -3.59
CA LEU A 124 -10.80 3.28 -3.77
C LEU A 124 -9.42 3.68 -3.22
N ILE A 125 -8.75 2.72 -2.58
CA ILE A 125 -7.32 2.78 -2.27
C ILE A 125 -6.60 1.88 -3.26
N VAL A 126 -5.66 2.46 -4.03
CA VAL A 126 -4.85 1.73 -5.01
C VAL A 126 -3.43 1.60 -4.46
N VAL A 127 -2.98 0.39 -4.20
CA VAL A 127 -1.65 0.15 -3.63
C VAL A 127 -0.70 -0.36 -4.70
N ASN A 128 0.33 0.42 -5.03
CA ASN A 128 1.42 -0.04 -5.89
C ASN A 128 2.45 -0.83 -5.08
N THR A 129 2.57 -2.12 -5.37
CA THR A 129 3.55 -3.01 -4.71
C THR A 129 4.96 -2.91 -5.30
N ARG A 130 5.19 -2.03 -6.28
CA ARG A 130 6.45 -1.91 -7.05
C ARG A 130 6.78 -3.11 -7.94
N MET A 131 5.95 -4.14 -7.95
CA MET A 131 6.06 -5.28 -8.86
C MET A 131 5.30 -5.06 -10.16
N CYS A 132 4.51 -3.97 -10.23
CA CYS A 132 3.71 -3.60 -11.41
C CYS A 132 4.49 -2.66 -12.33
N ALA A 133 4.20 -2.72 -13.62
CA ALA A 133 4.71 -1.75 -14.58
C ALA A 133 4.06 -0.37 -14.36
N ASP A 134 4.82 0.70 -14.54
CA ASP A 134 4.29 2.07 -14.43
C ASP A 134 3.15 2.33 -15.42
N THR A 135 3.18 1.68 -16.59
CA THR A 135 2.11 1.75 -17.59
C THR A 135 0.79 1.22 -17.06
N ASP A 136 0.80 0.15 -16.25
CA ASP A 136 -0.40 -0.43 -15.66
C ASP A 136 -0.99 0.47 -14.59
N ILE A 137 -0.12 1.11 -13.80
CA ILE A 137 -0.52 2.10 -12.80
C ILE A 137 -1.10 3.33 -13.48
N ALA A 138 -0.44 3.87 -14.50
CA ALA A 138 -0.91 5.05 -15.25
C ALA A 138 -2.27 4.79 -15.91
N GLN A 139 -2.47 3.60 -16.48
CA GLN A 139 -3.74 3.21 -17.06
C GLN A 139 -4.84 3.11 -15.99
N THR A 140 -4.57 2.46 -14.85
CA THR A 140 -5.52 2.37 -13.73
C THR A 140 -5.96 3.75 -13.26
N ILE A 141 -5.01 4.68 -13.07
CA ILE A 141 -5.30 6.07 -12.68
C ILE A 141 -6.17 6.76 -13.73
N SER A 142 -5.83 6.63 -15.02
CA SER A 142 -6.60 7.24 -16.10
C SER A 142 -8.04 6.70 -16.16
N GLU A 143 -8.24 5.42 -15.91
CA GLU A 143 -9.56 4.80 -15.86
C GLU A 143 -10.38 5.28 -14.65
N LEU A 144 -9.74 5.42 -13.47
CA LEU A 144 -10.39 5.95 -12.28
C LEU A 144 -10.84 7.39 -12.47
N GLN A 145 -9.96 8.24 -13.04
CA GLN A 145 -10.28 9.64 -13.34
C GLN A 145 -11.42 9.77 -14.37
N ARG A 146 -11.37 9.01 -15.48
CA ARG A 146 -12.43 9.01 -16.50
C ARG A 146 -13.80 8.57 -15.94
N ASN A 147 -13.80 7.67 -14.98
CA ASN A 147 -15.02 7.19 -14.34
C ASN A 147 -15.42 8.01 -13.10
N THR A 148 -14.69 9.08 -12.79
CA THR A 148 -14.96 9.98 -11.66
C THR A 148 -15.06 9.25 -10.32
N ILE A 149 -14.24 8.20 -10.13
CA ILE A 149 -14.20 7.42 -8.90
C ILE A 149 -13.21 8.09 -7.95
N PRO A 150 -13.62 8.47 -6.73
CA PRO A 150 -12.69 8.97 -5.72
C PRO A 150 -11.64 7.91 -5.37
N PHE A 151 -10.35 8.29 -5.36
CA PHE A 151 -9.29 7.35 -5.00
C PHE A 151 -8.07 8.03 -4.38
N VAL A 152 -7.30 7.22 -3.67
CA VAL A 152 -5.96 7.56 -3.15
C VAL A 152 -4.98 6.50 -3.64
N MET A 153 -3.85 6.95 -4.17
CA MET A 153 -2.74 6.10 -4.57
C MET A 153 -1.75 5.95 -3.41
N VAL A 154 -1.32 4.71 -3.12
CA VAL A 154 -0.35 4.40 -2.07
C VAL A 154 0.91 3.82 -2.68
N ASN A 155 2.06 4.28 -2.18
CA ASN A 155 3.40 3.86 -2.57
C ASN A 155 3.74 4.27 -4.01
N SER A 156 4.98 4.19 -4.39
CA SER A 156 5.64 4.54 -5.66
C SER A 156 4.73 5.03 -6.81
N TYR A 157 4.62 6.34 -6.95
CA TYR A 157 3.96 6.99 -8.07
C TYR A 157 4.72 8.24 -8.48
N TYR A 158 5.23 8.25 -9.69
CA TYR A 158 6.07 9.32 -10.26
C TYR A 158 5.38 10.11 -11.38
N GLY A 159 4.10 9.80 -11.63
CA GLY A 159 3.29 10.54 -12.61
C GLY A 159 2.97 11.96 -12.16
N ARG A 160 2.60 12.80 -13.15
CA ARG A 160 2.27 14.22 -12.94
C ARG A 160 0.79 14.50 -12.70
N ALA A 161 -0.09 13.48 -12.82
CA ALA A 161 -1.51 13.69 -12.61
C ALA A 161 -1.78 14.17 -11.17
N PRO A 162 -2.63 15.20 -11.00
CA PRO A 162 -3.06 15.67 -9.68
C PRO A 162 -3.99 14.62 -9.06
N ILE A 163 -3.46 13.82 -8.15
CA ILE A 163 -4.19 12.76 -7.44
C ILE A 163 -3.87 12.80 -5.95
N ASN A 164 -4.78 12.29 -5.14
CA ASN A 164 -4.48 11.99 -3.75
C ASN A 164 -3.44 10.88 -3.69
N TYR A 165 -2.34 11.12 -2.98
CA TYR A 165 -1.19 10.25 -2.95
C TYR A 165 -0.54 10.20 -1.57
N VAL A 166 -0.17 9.01 -1.13
CA VAL A 166 0.65 8.78 0.07
C VAL A 166 1.81 7.85 -0.29
N GLY A 167 3.03 8.29 -0.05
CA GLY A 167 4.22 7.51 -0.36
C GLY A 167 5.45 7.98 0.40
N VAL A 168 6.62 7.61 -0.08
CA VAL A 168 7.93 8.05 0.38
C VAL A 168 8.70 8.66 -0.78
N ASP A 169 9.77 9.38 -0.49
CA ASP A 169 10.69 9.92 -1.49
C ASP A 169 11.82 8.93 -1.73
N ASP A 170 11.74 8.17 -2.83
CA ASP A 170 12.72 7.15 -3.17
C ASP A 170 14.08 7.74 -3.60
N GLU A 171 14.13 8.97 -4.12
CA GLU A 171 15.37 9.67 -4.42
C GLU A 171 16.12 9.99 -3.14
N ILE A 172 15.44 10.59 -2.15
CA ILE A 172 15.99 10.87 -0.84
C ILE A 172 16.49 9.57 -0.16
N ILE A 173 15.71 8.50 -0.24
CA ILE A 173 16.13 7.19 0.34
C ILE A 173 17.40 6.68 -0.34
N GLY A 174 17.51 6.81 -1.67
CA GLY A 174 18.73 6.45 -2.41
C GLY A 174 19.95 7.25 -1.96
N ARG A 175 19.77 8.57 -1.75
CA ARG A 175 20.83 9.45 -1.22
C ARG A 175 21.23 9.05 0.20
N MET A 176 20.28 8.82 1.10
CA MET A 176 20.52 8.35 2.48
C MET A 176 21.34 7.05 2.51
N ALA A 177 21.02 6.10 1.61
CA ALA A 177 21.76 4.86 1.48
C ALA A 177 23.23 5.12 1.11
N GLY A 178 23.46 5.98 0.12
CA GLY A 178 24.80 6.35 -0.31
C GLY A 178 25.59 7.07 0.79
N GLU A 179 24.99 8.07 1.42
CA GLU A 179 25.61 8.83 2.53
C GLU A 179 26.03 7.90 3.68
N TYR A 180 25.16 6.98 4.07
CA TYR A 180 25.46 6.01 5.12
C TYR A 180 26.62 5.09 4.74
N LEU A 181 26.59 4.50 3.54
CA LEU A 181 27.64 3.59 3.09
C LEU A 181 28.99 4.30 2.89
N ILE A 182 28.99 5.56 2.42
CA ILE A 182 30.19 6.40 2.33
C ILE A 182 30.74 6.67 3.73
N LYS A 183 29.90 7.06 4.68
CA LYS A 183 30.31 7.29 6.09
C LYS A 183 30.95 6.05 6.72
N LYS A 184 30.49 4.85 6.33
CA LYS A 184 31.11 3.56 6.74
C LYS A 184 32.37 3.20 5.98
N GLY A 185 32.83 4.04 5.04
CA GLY A 185 34.07 3.87 4.30
C GLY A 185 33.98 3.05 3.01
N HIS A 186 32.76 2.70 2.57
CA HIS A 186 32.58 1.92 1.35
C HIS A 186 32.76 2.80 0.11
N LYS A 187 33.67 2.36 -0.80
CA LYS A 187 33.98 3.04 -2.07
C LYS A 187 33.52 2.24 -3.30
N ARG A 188 33.15 1.00 -3.13
CA ARG A 188 32.65 0.15 -4.20
C ARG A 188 31.36 -0.53 -3.75
N ILE A 189 30.25 0.01 -4.22
CA ILE A 189 28.91 -0.35 -3.80
C ILE A 189 28.18 -0.97 -5.00
N ALA A 190 27.46 -2.08 -4.78
CA ALA A 190 26.54 -2.65 -5.75
C ALA A 190 25.10 -2.32 -5.37
N PHE A 191 24.23 -2.25 -6.37
CA PHE A 191 22.80 -2.03 -6.19
C PHE A 191 22.01 -3.22 -6.75
N MET A 192 21.17 -3.84 -5.89
CA MET A 192 20.24 -4.89 -6.26
C MET A 192 18.82 -4.33 -6.26
N GLY A 193 18.26 -4.09 -7.45
CA GLY A 193 16.88 -3.64 -7.64
C GLY A 193 15.89 -4.79 -7.82
N GLY A 194 14.60 -4.48 -7.65
CA GLY A 194 13.49 -5.37 -7.97
C GLY A 194 13.27 -5.46 -9.47
N THR A 195 12.23 -4.80 -10.00
CA THR A 195 11.94 -4.79 -11.45
C THR A 195 12.36 -3.50 -12.13
N LYS A 196 12.73 -3.60 -13.43
CA LYS A 196 12.94 -2.44 -14.31
C LYS A 196 11.61 -1.82 -14.81
N LEU A 197 10.50 -2.54 -14.69
CA LEU A 197 9.21 -2.07 -15.18
C LEU A 197 8.60 -0.96 -14.32
N SER A 198 9.08 -0.80 -13.09
CA SER A 198 8.70 0.27 -12.18
C SER A 198 9.82 1.31 -12.07
N SER A 199 9.48 2.59 -12.23
CA SER A 199 10.40 3.73 -12.05
C SER A 199 11.00 3.81 -10.65
N HIS A 200 10.37 3.17 -9.67
CA HIS A 200 10.85 3.12 -8.29
C HIS A 200 12.35 2.78 -8.18
N SER A 201 12.75 1.65 -8.79
CA SER A 201 14.17 1.24 -8.72
C SER A 201 15.10 2.20 -9.46
N ALA A 202 14.62 2.83 -10.53
CA ALA A 202 15.39 3.83 -11.29
C ALA A 202 15.60 5.11 -10.49
N VAL A 203 14.56 5.59 -9.79
CA VAL A 203 14.63 6.78 -8.92
C VAL A 203 15.55 6.51 -7.73
N LEU A 204 15.40 5.36 -7.08
CA LEU A 204 16.21 4.96 -5.92
C LEU A 204 17.71 4.87 -6.28
N VAL A 205 18.05 4.18 -7.38
CA VAL A 205 19.45 4.08 -7.83
C VAL A 205 19.96 5.41 -8.38
N GLY A 206 19.10 6.30 -8.86
CA GLY A 206 19.43 7.68 -9.22
C GLY A 206 19.96 8.43 -8.01
N GLY A 207 19.19 8.53 -6.94
CA GLY A 207 19.62 9.18 -5.70
C GLY A 207 20.90 8.60 -5.12
N LEU A 208 21.06 7.26 -5.14
CA LEU A 208 22.33 6.63 -4.75
C LEU A 208 23.49 7.08 -5.65
N ARG A 209 23.32 7.07 -6.97
CA ARG A 209 24.36 7.46 -7.94
C ARG A 209 24.79 8.90 -7.76
N ASP A 210 23.83 9.79 -7.54
CA ASP A 210 24.10 11.23 -7.40
C ASP A 210 24.98 11.51 -6.19
N VAL A 211 24.63 11.00 -5.00
CA VAL A 211 25.46 11.21 -3.81
C VAL A 211 26.81 10.52 -3.89
N LEU A 212 26.92 9.36 -4.53
CA LEU A 212 28.21 8.70 -4.77
C LEU A 212 29.08 9.56 -5.68
N SER A 213 28.53 10.10 -6.78
CA SER A 213 29.23 10.98 -7.73
C SER A 213 29.71 12.26 -7.07
N GLU A 214 28.90 12.91 -6.24
CA GLU A 214 29.25 14.08 -5.44
C GLU A 214 30.47 13.84 -4.53
N ASN A 215 30.68 12.58 -4.14
CA ASN A 215 31.82 12.15 -3.31
C ASN A 215 32.94 11.45 -4.10
N GLY A 216 32.96 11.60 -5.44
CA GLY A 216 33.99 11.03 -6.30
C GLY A 216 33.98 9.51 -6.41
N ILE A 217 32.86 8.87 -6.07
CA ILE A 217 32.66 7.42 -6.13
C ILE A 217 31.79 7.08 -7.36
N SER A 218 32.28 6.16 -8.18
CA SER A 218 31.54 5.69 -9.36
C SER A 218 30.61 4.53 -9.01
N LEU A 219 29.40 4.55 -9.57
CA LEU A 219 28.47 3.40 -9.59
C LEU A 219 28.35 2.88 -11.03
N PRO A 220 29.25 1.99 -11.47
CA PRO A 220 29.28 1.54 -12.83
C PRO A 220 28.12 0.57 -13.14
N PRO A 221 27.67 0.49 -14.41
CA PRO A 221 26.50 -0.33 -14.80
C PRO A 221 26.60 -1.81 -14.41
N ASN A 222 27.79 -2.38 -14.36
CA ASN A 222 28.02 -3.78 -13.98
C ASN A 222 27.84 -4.05 -12.48
N LEU A 223 27.71 -3.02 -11.65
CA LEU A 223 27.34 -3.10 -10.23
C LEU A 223 25.86 -2.77 -9.98
N ILE A 224 25.06 -2.61 -11.02
CA ILE A 224 23.63 -2.40 -10.95
C ILE A 224 22.93 -3.61 -11.55
N ALA A 225 22.08 -4.27 -10.79
CA ALA A 225 21.28 -5.39 -11.27
C ALA A 225 19.80 -5.27 -10.85
N PHE A 226 18.94 -5.92 -11.62
CA PHE A 226 17.50 -6.01 -11.34
C PHE A 226 17.10 -7.48 -11.41
N SER A 227 16.52 -7.97 -10.34
CA SER A 227 16.24 -9.40 -10.16
C SER A 227 14.82 -9.82 -10.49
N ASN A 228 13.88 -8.88 -10.68
CA ASN A 228 12.45 -9.14 -10.77
C ASN A 228 11.91 -9.96 -9.56
N TYR A 229 12.54 -9.86 -8.40
CA TYR A 229 12.27 -10.66 -7.19
C TYR A 229 12.45 -12.17 -7.42
N ASP A 230 13.23 -12.55 -8.45
CA ASP A 230 13.55 -13.93 -8.79
C ASP A 230 14.84 -14.37 -8.10
N LYS A 231 14.77 -15.44 -7.33
CA LYS A 231 15.89 -15.99 -6.55
C LYS A 231 17.10 -16.35 -7.41
N ASP A 232 16.88 -16.93 -8.59
CA ASP A 232 17.98 -17.37 -9.45
C ASP A 232 18.70 -16.16 -10.07
N GLN A 233 17.96 -15.08 -10.38
CA GLN A 233 18.56 -13.83 -10.82
C GLN A 233 19.33 -13.15 -9.70
N ILE A 234 18.80 -13.08 -8.47
CA ILE A 234 19.51 -12.55 -7.30
C ILE A 234 20.82 -13.32 -7.11
N THR A 235 20.75 -14.65 -7.10
CA THR A 235 21.91 -15.53 -6.96
C THR A 235 22.93 -15.29 -8.06
N ARG A 236 22.53 -15.23 -9.31
CA ARG A 236 23.40 -15.04 -10.47
C ARG A 236 24.12 -13.67 -10.40
N HIS A 237 23.39 -12.61 -10.15
CA HIS A 237 23.95 -11.27 -10.07
C HIS A 237 24.91 -11.13 -8.89
N THR A 238 24.50 -11.57 -7.69
CA THR A 238 25.36 -11.52 -6.51
C THR A 238 26.66 -12.28 -6.73
N ARG A 239 26.61 -13.53 -7.22
CA ARG A 239 27.83 -14.30 -7.56
C ARG A 239 28.68 -13.61 -8.62
N SER A 240 28.09 -12.96 -9.61
CA SER A 240 28.86 -12.26 -10.64
C SER A 240 29.68 -11.12 -10.06
N TRP A 241 29.17 -10.42 -9.06
CA TRP A 241 29.88 -9.34 -8.37
C TRP A 241 31.01 -9.83 -7.48
N LEU A 242 30.94 -11.06 -6.98
CA LEU A 242 31.94 -11.64 -6.10
C LEU A 242 33.14 -12.23 -6.84
N LYS A 243 33.04 -12.41 -8.17
CA LYS A 243 34.12 -12.93 -8.99
C LYS A 243 35.23 -11.90 -9.18
N GLY A 244 36.46 -12.30 -8.89
CA GLY A 244 37.68 -11.49 -9.11
C GLY A 244 38.02 -10.55 -7.96
N ARG A 245 39.08 -9.74 -8.20
CA ARG A 245 39.71 -8.87 -7.16
C ARG A 245 38.88 -7.59 -6.88
N ALA A 246 37.94 -7.23 -7.72
CA ALA A 246 37.19 -5.99 -7.63
C ALA A 246 35.76 -6.21 -7.16
N ARG A 247 35.55 -7.02 -6.11
CA ARG A 247 34.22 -7.23 -5.51
C ARG A 247 33.72 -5.95 -4.82
N PRO A 248 32.41 -5.70 -4.75
CA PRO A 248 31.86 -4.62 -3.96
C PRO A 248 32.10 -4.88 -2.46
N SER A 249 32.35 -3.82 -1.71
CA SER A 249 32.44 -3.89 -0.24
C SER A 249 31.08 -3.71 0.43
N ALA A 250 30.05 -3.27 -0.32
CA ALA A 250 28.69 -3.17 0.16
C ALA A 250 27.69 -3.45 -0.97
N ILE A 251 26.51 -3.98 -0.61
CA ILE A 251 25.36 -4.18 -1.49
C ILE A 251 24.18 -3.44 -0.90
N PHE A 252 23.60 -2.51 -1.65
CA PHE A 252 22.32 -1.88 -1.32
C PHE A 252 21.20 -2.59 -2.05
N CYS A 253 20.26 -3.19 -1.29
CA CYS A 253 19.07 -3.85 -1.79
C CYS A 253 17.89 -2.89 -1.77
N ALA A 254 17.25 -2.68 -2.91
CA ALA A 254 16.11 -1.78 -3.07
C ALA A 254 14.85 -2.23 -2.29
N ASP A 255 14.86 -3.44 -1.79
CA ASP A 255 13.79 -4.03 -0.99
C ASP A 255 14.37 -5.11 -0.06
N ASP A 256 13.93 -5.15 1.19
CA ASP A 256 14.38 -6.14 2.17
C ASP A 256 14.09 -7.57 1.75
N GLN A 257 13.06 -7.80 0.95
CA GLN A 257 12.70 -9.13 0.42
C GLN A 257 13.81 -9.75 -0.45
N LEU A 258 14.73 -8.93 -1.00
CA LEU A 258 15.87 -9.41 -1.78
C LEU A 258 17.02 -9.92 -0.90
N VAL A 259 17.08 -9.49 0.36
CA VAL A 259 18.22 -9.68 1.25
C VAL A 259 18.45 -11.14 1.65
N PRO A 260 17.43 -11.95 1.98
CA PRO A 260 17.66 -13.36 2.36
C PRO A 260 18.44 -14.14 1.32
N ASP A 261 18.15 -13.92 0.02
CA ASP A 261 18.85 -14.61 -1.07
C ASP A 261 20.29 -14.05 -1.26
N VAL A 262 20.48 -12.72 -1.09
CA VAL A 262 21.83 -12.11 -1.07
C VAL A 262 22.66 -12.70 0.07
N TYR A 263 22.10 -12.80 1.29
CA TYR A 263 22.77 -13.40 2.45
C TYR A 263 23.14 -14.87 2.19
N ALA A 264 22.21 -15.63 1.62
CA ALA A 264 22.43 -17.03 1.28
C ALA A 264 23.63 -17.19 0.33
N VAL A 265 23.74 -16.31 -0.68
CA VAL A 265 24.91 -16.34 -1.59
C VAL A 265 26.20 -15.98 -0.89
N LEU A 266 26.23 -14.88 -0.10
CA LEU A 266 27.44 -14.45 0.61
C LEU A 266 27.94 -15.56 1.54
N ARG A 267 27.06 -16.20 2.29
CA ARG A 267 27.42 -17.35 3.16
C ARG A 267 27.93 -18.53 2.37
N ALA A 268 27.31 -18.88 1.24
CA ALA A 268 27.73 -19.98 0.39
C ALA A 268 29.12 -19.75 -0.23
N GLU A 269 29.51 -18.51 -0.44
CA GLU A 269 30.84 -18.11 -0.91
C GLU A 269 31.82 -17.91 0.25
N GLY A 270 31.46 -18.22 1.49
CA GLY A 270 32.29 -18.11 2.68
C GLY A 270 32.62 -16.67 3.13
N LEU A 271 31.78 -15.72 2.74
CA LEU A 271 31.97 -14.30 3.04
C LEU A 271 31.17 -13.88 4.28
N SER A 272 31.81 -13.15 5.17
CA SER A 272 31.19 -12.58 6.37
C SER A 272 30.44 -11.27 6.06
N ILE A 273 29.34 -11.07 6.77
CA ILE A 273 28.52 -9.85 6.75
C ILE A 273 28.62 -9.23 8.16
N PRO A 274 29.04 -7.97 8.32
CA PRO A 274 29.45 -7.02 7.28
C PRO A 274 30.93 -7.10 6.91
N GLY A 275 31.73 -7.99 7.55
CA GLY A 275 33.21 -7.98 7.50
C GLY A 275 33.80 -8.00 6.10
N ASP A 276 33.28 -8.83 5.20
CA ASP A 276 33.72 -8.89 3.80
C ASP A 276 32.82 -8.06 2.87
N VAL A 277 31.52 -8.10 3.09
CA VAL A 277 30.51 -7.37 2.30
C VAL A 277 29.39 -6.90 3.22
N ALA A 278 29.23 -5.59 3.37
CA ALA A 278 28.10 -5.00 4.06
C ALA A 278 26.84 -5.12 3.21
N VAL A 279 25.69 -5.27 3.87
CA VAL A 279 24.39 -5.31 3.18
C VAL A 279 23.44 -4.32 3.85
N LEU A 280 22.91 -3.40 3.04
CA LEU A 280 21.90 -2.43 3.44
C LEU A 280 20.58 -2.72 2.73
N GLY A 281 19.49 -2.72 3.46
CA GLY A 281 18.14 -2.93 2.95
C GLY A 281 17.32 -1.66 2.83
N ARG A 282 16.06 -1.83 2.41
CA ARG A 282 15.02 -0.80 2.37
C ARG A 282 13.65 -1.43 2.63
N GLY A 283 12.96 -0.90 3.61
CA GLY A 283 11.64 -1.34 4.07
C GLY A 283 11.54 -1.34 5.57
N ASP A 284 12.52 -1.92 6.24
CA ASP A 284 12.54 -2.27 7.66
C ASP A 284 11.38 -3.19 8.02
N LEU A 285 11.18 -4.22 7.17
CA LEU A 285 10.16 -5.23 7.39
C LEU A 285 10.48 -6.05 8.66
N ALA A 286 9.45 -6.56 9.34
CA ALA A 286 9.58 -7.20 10.66
C ALA A 286 10.63 -8.33 10.71
N PHE A 287 10.82 -9.10 9.65
CA PHE A 287 11.81 -10.17 9.60
C PHE A 287 13.27 -9.69 9.62
N THR A 288 13.54 -8.42 9.28
CA THR A 288 14.91 -7.87 9.19
C THR A 288 15.67 -7.93 10.51
N SER A 289 14.96 -7.78 11.62
CA SER A 289 15.49 -7.90 12.98
C SER A 289 15.79 -9.35 13.42
N HIS A 290 15.34 -10.34 12.64
CA HIS A 290 15.55 -11.78 12.90
C HIS A 290 16.56 -12.41 11.95
N LEU A 291 17.08 -11.64 10.99
CA LEU A 291 18.19 -12.11 10.16
C LEU A 291 19.48 -12.19 10.97
N GLU A 292 20.41 -13.02 10.51
CA GLU A 292 21.74 -13.15 11.10
C GLU A 292 22.81 -12.89 10.04
N PRO A 293 23.54 -11.76 10.13
CA PRO A 293 23.37 -10.65 11.09
C PRO A 293 22.04 -9.89 10.85
N LYS A 294 21.58 -9.15 11.89
CA LYS A 294 20.39 -8.30 11.77
C LYS A 294 20.59 -7.23 10.71
N LEU A 295 19.60 -7.03 9.85
CA LEU A 295 19.72 -6.13 8.70
C LEU A 295 19.58 -4.66 9.10
N SER A 296 20.59 -3.85 8.76
CA SER A 296 20.46 -2.40 8.68
C SER A 296 19.58 -2.05 7.49
N SER A 297 18.55 -1.22 7.67
CA SER A 297 17.59 -0.91 6.62
C SER A 297 17.10 0.54 6.69
N LEU A 298 16.78 1.10 5.52
CA LEU A 298 16.08 2.38 5.42
C LEU A 298 14.57 2.12 5.52
N SER A 299 13.97 2.58 6.60
CA SER A 299 12.57 2.28 6.91
C SER A 299 11.59 2.92 5.93
N VAL A 300 10.51 2.20 5.65
CA VAL A 300 9.32 2.72 4.96
C VAL A 300 8.14 2.58 5.92
N PRO A 301 7.48 3.67 6.31
CA PRO A 301 6.44 3.63 7.35
C PRO A 301 5.10 3.08 6.81
N THR A 302 5.11 1.81 6.37
CA THR A 302 4.06 1.12 5.61
C THR A 302 2.70 1.15 6.31
N PHE A 303 2.65 0.84 7.60
CA PHE A 303 1.42 0.95 8.40
C PHE A 303 0.86 2.37 8.40
N HIS A 304 1.71 3.37 8.63
CA HIS A 304 1.29 4.77 8.66
C HIS A 304 0.87 5.27 7.28
N MET A 305 1.51 4.79 6.20
CA MET A 305 1.08 5.08 4.83
C MET A 305 -0.33 4.56 4.57
N GLY A 306 -0.63 3.33 4.96
CA GLY A 306 -1.97 2.74 4.82
C GLY A 306 -3.03 3.52 5.63
N LYS A 307 -2.72 3.83 6.89
CA LYS A 307 -3.59 4.63 7.75
C LYS A 307 -3.87 6.00 7.15
N LYS A 308 -2.81 6.70 6.71
CA LYS A 308 -2.92 8.05 6.14
C LYS A 308 -3.67 8.09 4.81
N ALA A 309 -3.52 7.04 4.00
CA ALA A 309 -4.27 6.90 2.75
C ALA A 309 -5.78 6.73 3.00
N ALA A 310 -6.15 5.92 3.98
CA ALA A 310 -7.56 5.76 4.34
C ALA A 310 -8.14 7.06 4.93
N GLU A 311 -7.41 7.75 5.80
CA GLU A 311 -7.79 9.08 6.31
C GLU A 311 -8.02 10.06 5.15
N LEU A 312 -7.05 10.19 4.25
CA LEU A 312 -7.11 11.12 3.12
C LEU A 312 -8.28 10.82 2.19
N LEU A 313 -8.57 9.53 1.93
CA LEU A 313 -9.72 9.16 1.11
C LEU A 313 -11.03 9.51 1.80
N ILE A 314 -11.19 9.14 3.08
CA ILE A 314 -12.41 9.43 3.85
C ILE A 314 -12.64 10.94 3.92
N ASP A 315 -11.60 11.72 4.24
CA ASP A 315 -11.70 13.18 4.34
C ASP A 315 -12.10 13.81 2.99
N SER A 316 -11.61 13.27 1.86
CA SER A 316 -12.01 13.71 0.52
C SER A 316 -13.45 13.34 0.15
N LEU A 317 -13.97 12.23 0.67
CA LEU A 317 -15.36 11.81 0.50
C LEU A 317 -16.31 12.66 1.34
N GLU A 318 -15.91 13.00 2.55
CA GLU A 318 -16.70 13.84 3.48
C GLU A 318 -16.67 15.32 3.10
N ASN A 319 -15.60 15.77 2.38
CA ASN A 319 -15.42 17.15 1.92
C ASN A 319 -15.19 17.21 0.40
N PRO A 320 -16.22 16.98 -0.42
CA PRO A 320 -16.10 17.03 -1.87
C PRO A 320 -15.59 18.37 -2.38
N GLY A 321 -14.67 18.36 -3.34
CA GLY A 321 -14.06 19.56 -3.92
C GLY A 321 -12.74 19.98 -3.30
N THR A 322 -12.25 19.28 -2.27
CA THR A 322 -10.90 19.50 -1.75
C THR A 322 -9.86 19.14 -2.82
N PRO A 323 -8.86 20.01 -3.08
CA PRO A 323 -7.80 19.70 -4.03
C PRO A 323 -7.04 18.43 -3.67
N PRO A 324 -6.58 17.65 -4.66
CA PRO A 324 -5.76 16.49 -4.41
C PRO A 324 -4.49 16.81 -3.61
N THR A 325 -4.17 15.98 -2.66
CA THR A 325 -3.04 16.16 -1.74
C THR A 325 -1.99 15.07 -1.95
N ARG A 326 -0.72 15.46 -2.06
CA ARG A 326 0.43 14.57 -2.12
C ARG A 326 1.16 14.57 -0.78
N ILE A 327 1.24 13.42 -0.12
CA ILE A 327 1.89 13.25 1.19
C ILE A 327 3.10 12.34 1.00
N LEU A 328 4.29 12.87 1.28
CA LEU A 328 5.53 12.09 1.37
C LEU A 328 5.88 11.89 2.84
N MET A 329 5.94 10.64 3.27
CA MET A 329 6.29 10.28 4.63
C MET A 329 7.80 10.12 4.77
N PRO A 330 8.39 10.53 5.91
CA PRO A 330 9.82 10.44 6.12
C PRO A 330 10.25 8.98 6.28
N SER A 331 11.44 8.67 5.75
CA SER A 331 12.18 7.44 5.98
C SER A 331 13.31 7.69 6.98
N GLN A 332 13.71 6.65 7.70
CA GLN A 332 14.80 6.71 8.68
C GLN A 332 15.75 5.53 8.47
N LEU A 333 17.03 5.75 8.76
CA LEU A 333 17.99 4.64 8.83
C LEU A 333 17.81 3.91 10.17
N ILE A 334 17.56 2.62 10.09
CA ILE A 334 17.58 1.70 11.23
C ILE A 334 18.87 0.92 11.15
N GLU A 335 19.88 1.41 11.86
CA GLU A 335 21.21 0.80 11.90
C GLU A 335 21.19 -0.46 12.79
N ARG A 336 21.75 -1.56 12.26
CA ARG A 336 21.93 -2.86 12.93
C ARG A 336 23.29 -3.45 12.58
N ASP A 337 23.40 -4.76 12.46
CA ASP A 337 24.67 -5.49 12.44
C ASP A 337 25.22 -5.71 11.00
N SER A 338 24.44 -5.47 9.95
CA SER A 338 24.81 -5.86 8.57
C SER A 338 25.55 -4.82 7.76
N ALA A 339 25.64 -3.56 8.24
CA ALA A 339 26.33 -2.50 7.52
C ALA A 339 26.79 -1.38 8.45
#